data_bb2e55bef2c9e0e9274efb255279215b
#
_entry.id   bb2e55bef2c9e0e9274efb255279215b
#
_cell.length_a   1.000
_cell.length_b   1.000
_cell.length_c   1.000
_cell.angle_alpha   90.00
_cell.angle_beta   90.00
_cell.angle_gamma   90.00
#
_symmetry.space_group_name_H-M   'P 1'
#
loop_
_entity.id
_entity.type
_entity.pdbx_description
1 polymer ?
#
loop_
_entity_poly.entity_id
_entity_poly.type
_entity_poly.pdbx_seq_one_letter_code
_entity_poly.pdbx_strand_id
1 'polypeptide(L)'
;MISVQNPLQQLSGNRRILVLAFLLFGLLGSAQEPEVSHFIVHKVKKKESLEGIATRYDVTVAQIITHNPTSAKGIRKRDKLKIPRYKTKFVVAPAQPTTATHNVQPKETLWRIAYTYGISVDALKALNPELGDTLSVGSILKVPSKTAEEIATQFDYYTVQPREGFFRLEQKLGLSKADLEALNPSLDSTGLMVGMVLKIPKAQAADSLIIDELKKTKTSLWDSNFVAPVVRIAFLAPFRLSKIELDSINQTNKTLSERNLTTVSLDFYSGMLHAADSLNKAGLSVELSVFDSEGQLHIIEQLLNQEDFTGYDAVIGPFTPANVSRMAQAMSFFNVPVISPLTTREIRPRKMLINTIPSKKSLAKRMMRYVDSLDAQHENPCVLIIADSKNQQTALRLKEQFPLAEVLPPDEKFGFIKPDVVDSLLTPTRPNWVFLETENLNLVTSMTSMLNAQSSEDRQVQLLTHFRSPAYDDKNISQAHLGNIRFSYPNHFLEKRDSLRLKFDASFKERYGKVPNRTAVKGFDVMADASLRIATKRKLIDGLKLGVLEQLQYRFDYQPNPKGGYRNTATYMVQHQGFETIEIVPLKPPADSLHVR
;
A
#
# COMPACT_ATOMS: atom_id res chain seq x y z
N MET A 1 24.05 -8.42 -56.47
CA MET A 1 24.17 -7.33 -57.46
C MET A 1 23.14 -6.27 -57.15
N ILE A 2 23.56 -5.06 -57.04
CA ILE A 2 22.97 -3.70 -57.10
C ILE A 2 23.19 -3.01 -55.76
N SER A 3 24.24 -2.33 -55.69
CA SER A 3 24.64 -0.93 -55.94
C SER A 3 24.11 0.03 -54.88
N VAL A 4 25.02 0.42 -54.00
CA VAL A 4 24.96 1.56 -53.08
C VAL A 4 25.14 2.84 -53.87
N GLN A 5 24.27 3.83 -53.71
CA GLN A 5 24.59 5.23 -54.04
C GLN A 5 24.25 6.14 -52.85
N ASN A 6 25.28 6.81 -52.42
CA ASN A 6 25.33 7.88 -51.44
C ASN A 6 25.04 9.23 -52.13
N PRO A 7 24.22 10.13 -51.58
CA PRO A 7 24.24 11.54 -51.99
C PRO A 7 24.63 12.45 -50.82
N LEU A 8 25.92 12.66 -50.68
CA LEU A 8 26.47 13.87 -50.08
C LEU A 8 26.91 14.78 -51.23
N GLN A 9 26.08 15.81 -51.54
CA GLN A 9 26.59 17.10 -52.01
C GLN A 9 25.40 18.04 -52.28
N GLN A 10 25.57 19.26 -51.82
CA GLN A 10 24.78 20.49 -51.97
C GLN A 10 23.84 20.85 -50.83
N LEU A 11 24.36 21.64 -49.94
CA LEU A 11 23.69 22.81 -49.37
C LEU A 11 24.77 23.76 -48.81
N SER A 12 25.28 24.61 -49.69
CA SER A 12 26.04 25.81 -49.34
C SER A 12 25.04 26.96 -49.14
N GLY A 13 25.22 27.75 -48.13
CA GLY A 13 24.81 29.15 -48.21
C GLY A 13 24.10 29.79 -47.03
N ASN A 14 23.37 29.09 -46.18
CA ASN A 14 22.51 29.80 -45.20
C ASN A 14 22.76 29.49 -43.69
N ARG A 15 23.90 28.88 -43.35
CA ARG A 15 24.21 28.53 -41.96
C ARG A 15 24.96 29.59 -41.15
N ARG A 16 25.41 30.69 -41.78
CA ARG A 16 26.18 31.74 -41.07
C ARG A 16 25.34 32.89 -40.49
N ILE A 17 24.11 33.04 -40.93
CA ILE A 17 23.20 34.12 -40.44
C ILE A 17 22.37 33.63 -39.23
N LEU A 18 22.11 32.35 -39.10
CA LEU A 18 21.34 31.78 -37.95
C LEU A 18 22.14 31.63 -36.64
N VAL A 19 23.46 31.57 -36.73
CA VAL A 19 24.36 31.48 -35.54
C VAL A 19 24.59 32.85 -34.91
N LEU A 20 24.52 33.95 -35.67
CA LEU A 20 24.63 35.30 -35.10
C LEU A 20 23.33 35.80 -34.45
N ALA A 21 22.15 35.30 -34.89
CA ALA A 21 20.88 35.64 -34.25
C ALA A 21 20.67 34.93 -32.90
N PHE A 22 21.29 33.78 -32.69
CA PHE A 22 21.23 33.07 -31.41
C PHE A 22 22.20 33.59 -30.34
N LEU A 23 23.22 34.36 -30.75
CA LEU A 23 24.20 34.96 -29.84
C LEU A 23 23.79 36.34 -29.32
N LEU A 24 22.77 36.99 -29.91
CA LEU A 24 22.28 38.30 -29.46
C LEU A 24 21.01 38.24 -28.60
N PHE A 25 20.39 37.07 -28.43
CA PHE A 25 19.23 36.89 -27.54
C PHE A 25 19.58 36.29 -26.16
N GLY A 26 20.86 36.07 -25.90
CA GLY A 26 21.38 35.46 -24.66
C GLY A 26 21.78 36.47 -23.57
N LEU A 27 21.47 37.77 -23.69
CA LEU A 27 22.04 38.81 -22.81
C LEU A 27 21.00 39.68 -22.09
N LEU A 28 19.80 39.17 -21.76
CA LEU A 28 18.87 39.83 -20.84
C LEU A 28 18.03 38.83 -20.05
N GLY A 29 18.67 38.02 -19.26
CA GLY A 29 18.04 37.23 -18.22
C GLY A 29 18.93 37.28 -16.97
N SER A 30 18.70 38.24 -16.08
CA SER A 30 19.29 38.26 -14.74
C SER A 30 18.75 37.02 -14.01
N ALA A 31 19.43 35.89 -14.17
CA ALA A 31 19.18 34.71 -13.32
C ALA A 31 19.62 35.08 -11.91
N GLN A 32 18.65 35.37 -11.05
CA GLN A 32 18.86 35.54 -9.63
C GLN A 32 19.45 34.23 -9.11
N GLU A 33 20.67 34.22 -8.58
CA GLU A 33 21.30 33.03 -8.02
C GLU A 33 20.41 32.44 -6.92
N PRO A 34 20.20 31.11 -6.90
CA PRO A 34 19.38 30.49 -5.88
C PRO A 34 19.99 30.67 -4.49
N GLU A 35 19.21 31.10 -3.51
CA GLU A 35 19.65 31.34 -2.13
C GLU A 35 20.08 30.05 -1.47
N VAL A 36 21.32 30.00 -0.97
CA VAL A 36 21.87 28.82 -0.26
C VAL A 36 21.19 28.67 1.09
N SER A 37 20.58 27.54 1.35
CA SER A 37 19.93 27.18 2.62
C SER A 37 20.96 26.84 3.71
N HIS A 38 21.87 25.93 3.39
CA HIS A 38 22.93 25.46 4.28
C HIS A 38 24.03 24.76 3.49
N PHE A 39 25.15 24.44 4.17
CA PHE A 39 26.25 23.69 3.56
C PHE A 39 26.42 22.32 4.19
N ILE A 40 26.68 21.31 3.36
CA ILE A 40 27.13 19.99 3.80
C ILE A 40 28.65 19.93 3.62
N VAL A 41 29.38 19.52 4.65
CA VAL A 41 30.84 19.34 4.55
C VAL A 41 31.12 17.92 4.06
N HIS A 42 31.61 17.80 2.82
CA HIS A 42 32.07 16.53 2.26
C HIS A 42 33.57 16.36 2.41
N LYS A 43 34.02 15.22 2.95
CA LYS A 43 35.45 14.86 3.04
C LYS A 43 35.82 13.97 1.88
N VAL A 44 36.63 14.44 0.96
CA VAL A 44 37.04 13.75 -0.28
C VAL A 44 37.70 12.41 0.04
N LYS A 45 37.25 11.36 -0.58
CA LYS A 45 37.79 9.98 -0.48
C LYS A 45 38.81 9.72 -1.59
N LYS A 46 39.55 8.60 -1.51
CA LYS A 46 40.50 8.18 -2.54
C LYS A 46 39.77 7.93 -3.87
N LYS A 47 40.24 8.52 -4.95
CA LYS A 47 39.69 8.41 -6.32
C LYS A 47 38.32 9.07 -6.54
N GLU A 48 37.86 9.99 -5.69
CA GLU A 48 36.70 10.82 -5.99
C GLU A 48 37.08 11.99 -6.90
N SER A 49 36.21 12.33 -7.86
CA SER A 49 36.29 13.52 -8.70
C SER A 49 35.23 14.56 -8.33
N LEU A 50 35.42 15.80 -8.74
CA LEU A 50 34.43 16.86 -8.54
C LEU A 50 33.08 16.53 -9.20
N GLU A 51 33.11 15.90 -10.37
CA GLU A 51 31.93 15.46 -11.11
C GLU A 51 31.15 14.38 -10.32
N GLY A 52 31.90 13.40 -9.77
CA GLY A 52 31.28 12.34 -8.95
C GLY A 52 30.68 12.87 -7.66
N ILE A 53 31.29 13.91 -7.06
CA ILE A 53 30.76 14.58 -5.87
C ILE A 53 29.54 15.44 -6.26
N ALA A 54 29.61 16.18 -7.37
CA ALA A 54 28.52 16.99 -7.88
C ALA A 54 27.27 16.15 -8.14
N THR A 55 27.41 15.02 -8.85
CA THR A 55 26.31 14.06 -9.11
C THR A 55 25.74 13.47 -7.82
N ARG A 56 26.59 13.14 -6.84
CA ARG A 56 26.14 12.58 -5.55
C ARG A 56 25.26 13.53 -4.75
N TYR A 57 25.54 14.82 -4.83
CA TYR A 57 24.87 15.85 -4.05
C TYR A 57 23.86 16.68 -4.86
N ASP A 58 23.61 16.30 -6.11
CA ASP A 58 22.69 17.00 -7.02
C ASP A 58 22.96 18.51 -7.10
N VAL A 59 24.22 18.83 -7.41
CA VAL A 59 24.74 20.19 -7.61
C VAL A 59 25.68 20.19 -8.81
N THR A 60 25.93 21.35 -9.40
CA THR A 60 26.91 21.45 -10.50
C THR A 60 28.34 21.57 -9.95
N VAL A 61 29.34 21.18 -10.74
CA VAL A 61 30.75 21.36 -10.41
C VAL A 61 31.06 22.86 -10.22
N ALA A 62 30.46 23.76 -11.01
CA ALA A 62 30.58 25.19 -10.88
C ALA A 62 30.11 25.69 -9.51
N GLN A 63 28.96 25.17 -9.02
CA GLN A 63 28.43 25.51 -7.69
C GLN A 63 29.34 25.03 -6.56
N ILE A 64 29.99 23.86 -6.71
CA ILE A 64 30.99 23.41 -5.72
C ILE A 64 32.19 24.35 -5.74
N ILE A 65 32.72 24.71 -6.89
CA ILE A 65 33.91 25.58 -7.04
C ILE A 65 33.62 26.98 -6.52
N THR A 66 32.43 27.55 -6.76
CA THR A 66 32.04 28.87 -6.23
C THR A 66 32.21 28.96 -4.70
N HIS A 67 31.86 27.89 -3.99
CA HIS A 67 31.97 27.85 -2.54
C HIS A 67 33.26 27.19 -2.02
N ASN A 68 34.13 26.71 -2.94
CA ASN A 68 35.44 26.12 -2.65
C ASN A 68 36.46 26.54 -3.73
N PRO A 69 36.88 27.78 -3.83
CA PRO A 69 37.71 28.27 -4.97
C PRO A 69 39.01 27.49 -5.18
N THR A 70 39.60 26.94 -4.13
CA THR A 70 40.81 26.13 -4.21
C THR A 70 40.59 24.78 -4.94
N SER A 71 39.37 24.29 -5.00
CA SER A 71 39.01 23.03 -5.67
C SER A 71 39.07 23.13 -7.21
N ALA A 72 39.07 24.33 -7.78
CA ALA A 72 39.25 24.55 -9.23
C ALA A 72 40.61 24.03 -9.76
N LYS A 73 41.62 23.95 -8.89
CA LYS A 73 42.98 23.41 -9.21
C LYS A 73 43.07 21.90 -8.96
N GLY A 74 41.95 21.25 -8.65
CA GLY A 74 41.86 19.82 -8.32
C GLY A 74 41.61 19.56 -6.83
N ILE A 75 41.13 18.36 -6.53
CA ILE A 75 40.81 17.90 -5.17
C ILE A 75 41.72 16.75 -4.76
N ARG A 76 42.06 16.69 -3.47
CA ARG A 76 42.92 15.65 -2.89
C ARG A 76 42.18 14.87 -1.82
N LYS A 77 42.57 13.62 -1.58
CA LYS A 77 42.04 12.80 -0.49
C LYS A 77 42.16 13.59 0.86
N ARG A 78 41.05 13.63 1.62
CA ARG A 78 40.86 14.34 2.90
C ARG A 78 40.54 15.83 2.76
N ASP A 79 40.50 16.42 1.58
CA ASP A 79 39.99 17.79 1.44
C ASP A 79 38.55 17.87 1.95
N LYS A 80 38.21 19.00 2.56
CA LYS A 80 36.85 19.27 3.02
C LYS A 80 36.19 20.27 2.08
N LEU A 81 35.18 19.83 1.36
CA LEU A 81 34.41 20.68 0.45
C LEU A 81 33.07 21.08 1.08
N LYS A 82 32.76 22.36 1.00
CA LYS A 82 31.45 22.91 1.37
C LYS A 82 30.49 22.73 0.16
N ILE A 83 29.55 21.83 0.28
CA ILE A 83 28.56 21.54 -0.77
C ILE A 83 27.31 22.36 -0.46
N PRO A 84 26.88 23.28 -1.36
CA PRO A 84 25.70 24.11 -1.12
C PRO A 84 24.43 23.31 -1.23
N ARG A 85 23.45 23.64 -0.40
CA ARG A 85 22.06 23.21 -0.52
C ARG A 85 21.20 24.45 -0.70
N TYR A 86 20.45 24.49 -1.78
CA TYR A 86 19.63 25.65 -2.15
C TYR A 86 18.21 25.51 -1.63
N LYS A 87 17.58 26.62 -1.25
CA LYS A 87 16.14 26.66 -0.97
C LYS A 87 15.41 26.51 -2.30
N THR A 88 14.61 25.47 -2.44
CA THR A 88 13.74 25.29 -3.62
C THR A 88 12.60 26.32 -3.52
N LYS A 89 12.77 27.50 -4.08
CA LYS A 89 11.63 28.38 -4.39
C LYS A 89 11.01 27.84 -5.66
N PHE A 90 9.84 27.23 -5.55
CA PHE A 90 8.97 27.05 -6.72
C PHE A 90 8.50 28.43 -7.15
N VAL A 91 9.18 29.03 -8.11
CA VAL A 91 8.65 30.17 -8.85
C VAL A 91 7.64 29.58 -9.83
N VAL A 92 6.37 29.55 -9.43
CA VAL A 92 5.28 29.38 -10.35
C VAL A 92 5.26 30.66 -11.18
N ALA A 93 5.74 30.60 -12.41
CA ALA A 93 5.49 31.65 -13.38
C ALA A 93 3.95 31.85 -13.47
N PRO A 94 3.44 33.11 -13.44
CA PRO A 94 2.01 33.33 -13.58
C PRO A 94 1.59 32.84 -14.97
N ALA A 95 0.98 31.64 -15.01
CA ALA A 95 0.24 31.21 -16.18
C ALA A 95 -0.91 32.22 -16.36
N GLN A 96 -0.99 32.86 -17.50
CA GLN A 96 -2.15 33.68 -17.84
C GLN A 96 -3.40 32.80 -17.74
N PRO A 97 -4.44 33.21 -17.02
CA PRO A 97 -5.64 32.40 -16.85
C PRO A 97 -6.32 32.27 -18.23
N THR A 98 -6.29 31.06 -18.78
CA THR A 98 -7.21 30.68 -19.82
C THR A 98 -8.60 30.69 -19.20
N THR A 99 -9.47 31.57 -19.66
CA THR A 99 -10.84 31.71 -19.17
C THR A 99 -11.76 30.79 -19.96
N ALA A 100 -12.58 30.03 -19.27
CA ALA A 100 -13.73 29.30 -19.76
C ALA A 100 -15.01 30.10 -19.46
N THR A 101 -16.16 29.69 -20.01
CA THR A 101 -17.45 30.33 -19.73
C THR A 101 -18.39 29.36 -19.01
N HIS A 102 -19.12 29.87 -18.01
CA HIS A 102 -20.17 29.16 -17.29
C HIS A 102 -21.53 29.83 -17.57
N ASN A 103 -22.53 29.03 -17.96
CA ASN A 103 -23.90 29.49 -18.13
C ASN A 103 -24.71 29.25 -16.86
N VAL A 104 -25.19 30.30 -16.22
CA VAL A 104 -25.88 30.26 -14.94
C VAL A 104 -27.18 29.49 -15.03
N GLN A 105 -27.30 28.42 -14.23
CA GLN A 105 -28.47 27.55 -14.14
C GLN A 105 -29.48 28.05 -13.10
N PRO A 106 -30.77 27.63 -13.16
CA PRO A 106 -31.76 27.95 -12.14
C PRO A 106 -31.31 27.49 -10.75
N LYS A 107 -31.47 28.36 -9.74
CA LYS A 107 -31.05 28.12 -8.34
C LYS A 107 -29.53 28.14 -8.10
N GLU A 108 -28.71 28.51 -9.05
CA GLU A 108 -27.29 28.78 -8.78
C GLU A 108 -27.11 30.16 -8.15
N THR A 109 -26.14 30.26 -7.29
CA THR A 109 -25.70 31.51 -6.64
C THR A 109 -24.26 31.79 -7.03
N LEU A 110 -23.83 33.06 -6.97
CA LEU A 110 -22.43 33.44 -7.20
C LEU A 110 -21.47 32.59 -6.35
N TRP A 111 -21.88 32.31 -5.11
CA TRP A 111 -21.12 31.48 -4.22
C TRP A 111 -20.97 30.02 -4.74
N ARG A 112 -22.07 29.44 -5.24
CA ARG A 112 -22.07 28.06 -5.77
C ARG A 112 -21.23 27.94 -7.03
N ILE A 113 -21.26 28.95 -7.91
CA ILE A 113 -20.46 29.01 -9.12
C ILE A 113 -18.97 29.18 -8.76
N ALA A 114 -18.64 30.13 -7.89
CA ALA A 114 -17.28 30.34 -7.41
C ALA A 114 -16.72 29.05 -6.77
N TYR A 115 -17.55 28.38 -5.97
CA TYR A 115 -17.21 27.09 -5.37
C TYR A 115 -16.91 26.00 -6.41
N THR A 116 -17.74 25.88 -7.46
CA THR A 116 -17.58 24.89 -8.53
C THR A 116 -16.25 25.06 -9.27
N TYR A 117 -15.78 26.30 -9.41
CA TYR A 117 -14.52 26.61 -10.09
C TYR A 117 -13.35 26.89 -9.13
N GLY A 118 -13.52 26.65 -7.84
CA GLY A 118 -12.45 26.73 -6.81
C GLY A 118 -11.88 28.14 -6.63
N ILE A 119 -12.66 29.19 -6.82
CA ILE A 119 -12.27 30.58 -6.63
C ILE A 119 -13.16 31.26 -5.59
N SER A 120 -12.70 32.38 -5.02
CA SER A 120 -13.54 33.20 -4.15
C SER A 120 -14.61 33.92 -4.96
N VAL A 121 -15.72 34.33 -4.30
CA VAL A 121 -16.75 35.16 -4.95
C VAL A 121 -16.17 36.48 -5.47
N ASP A 122 -15.20 37.04 -4.74
CA ASP A 122 -14.50 38.27 -5.17
C ASP A 122 -13.64 38.03 -6.39
N ALA A 123 -12.96 36.87 -6.49
CA ALA A 123 -12.22 36.50 -7.70
C ALA A 123 -13.15 36.23 -8.89
N LEU A 124 -14.33 35.64 -8.65
CA LEU A 124 -15.35 35.48 -9.71
C LEU A 124 -15.88 36.84 -10.19
N LYS A 125 -16.15 37.77 -9.25
CA LYS A 125 -16.55 39.16 -9.57
C LYS A 125 -15.43 39.91 -10.32
N ALA A 126 -14.17 39.72 -9.93
CA ALA A 126 -13.01 40.31 -10.62
C ALA A 126 -12.86 39.83 -12.08
N LEU A 127 -13.20 38.55 -12.34
CA LEU A 127 -13.23 37.99 -13.70
C LEU A 127 -14.45 38.50 -14.52
N ASN A 128 -15.48 39.02 -13.84
CA ASN A 128 -16.73 39.49 -14.41
C ASN A 128 -17.10 40.87 -13.87
N PRO A 129 -16.36 41.95 -14.20
CA PRO A 129 -16.58 43.30 -13.64
C PRO A 129 -17.97 43.87 -13.95
N GLU A 130 -18.63 43.35 -14.99
CA GLU A 130 -19.96 43.78 -15.43
C GLU A 130 -21.10 43.14 -14.60
N LEU A 131 -20.72 42.25 -13.67
CA LEU A 131 -21.69 41.53 -12.87
C LEU A 131 -22.26 42.43 -11.77
N GLY A 132 -23.58 42.73 -11.84
CA GLY A 132 -24.30 43.43 -10.78
C GLY A 132 -24.49 42.57 -9.54
N ASP A 133 -25.14 43.13 -8.52
CA ASP A 133 -25.40 42.42 -7.24
C ASP A 133 -26.40 41.24 -7.36
N THR A 134 -27.09 41.14 -8.51
CA THR A 134 -28.07 40.06 -8.78
C THR A 134 -27.61 39.18 -9.94
N LEU A 135 -27.58 37.86 -9.67
CA LEU A 135 -27.24 36.84 -10.67
C LEU A 135 -28.50 36.46 -11.46
N SER A 136 -28.48 36.61 -12.78
CA SER A 136 -29.60 36.24 -13.65
C SER A 136 -29.38 34.84 -14.25
N VAL A 137 -30.43 34.01 -14.24
CA VAL A 137 -30.41 32.71 -14.91
C VAL A 137 -30.18 32.91 -16.42
N GLY A 138 -29.26 32.12 -17.01
CA GLY A 138 -28.89 32.24 -18.41
C GLY A 138 -27.76 33.23 -18.68
N SER A 139 -27.26 33.99 -17.68
CA SER A 139 -26.07 34.83 -17.88
C SER A 139 -24.82 33.98 -18.04
N ILE A 140 -23.88 34.48 -18.86
CA ILE A 140 -22.61 33.80 -19.13
C ILE A 140 -21.50 34.46 -18.31
N LEU A 141 -20.89 33.70 -17.38
CA LEU A 141 -19.78 34.18 -16.57
C LEU A 141 -18.44 33.65 -17.08
N LYS A 142 -17.41 34.47 -17.01
CA LYS A 142 -16.03 34.07 -17.23
C LYS A 142 -15.54 33.36 -15.97
N VAL A 143 -15.00 32.16 -16.15
CA VAL A 143 -14.49 31.29 -15.06
C VAL A 143 -13.13 30.75 -15.46
N PRO A 144 -12.27 30.29 -14.50
CA PRO A 144 -11.02 29.62 -14.82
C PRO A 144 -11.25 28.34 -15.64
N SER A 145 -10.38 28.08 -16.61
CA SER A 145 -10.49 26.87 -17.46
C SER A 145 -10.12 25.53 -16.79
N LYS A 146 -9.71 25.58 -15.53
CA LYS A 146 -9.40 24.37 -14.75
C LYS A 146 -10.66 23.76 -14.19
N THR A 147 -10.83 22.46 -14.43
CA THR A 147 -11.94 21.68 -13.88
C THR A 147 -11.81 21.54 -12.37
N ALA A 148 -12.94 21.38 -11.67
CA ALA A 148 -13.02 21.19 -10.22
C ALA A 148 -12.10 20.08 -9.67
N GLU A 149 -11.73 19.09 -10.51
CA GLU A 149 -10.82 18.00 -10.15
C GLU A 149 -9.35 18.43 -9.94
N GLU A 150 -8.87 19.40 -10.71
CA GLU A 150 -7.47 19.89 -10.58
C GLU A 150 -7.28 20.82 -9.38
N ILE A 151 -8.35 21.48 -8.92
CA ILE A 151 -8.33 22.38 -7.75
C ILE A 151 -8.59 21.60 -6.46
N ALA A 152 -9.36 20.51 -6.52
CA ALA A 152 -9.59 19.59 -5.41
C ALA A 152 -8.32 18.86 -4.91
N THR A 153 -7.20 18.96 -5.64
CA THR A 153 -5.93 18.34 -5.23
C THR A 153 -5.15 19.10 -4.15
N GLN A 154 -5.44 20.38 -3.93
CA GLN A 154 -4.65 21.23 -3.00
C GLN A 154 -5.36 21.58 -1.69
N PHE A 155 -6.69 21.59 -1.67
CA PHE A 155 -7.47 22.02 -0.52
C PHE A 155 -8.64 21.07 -0.26
N ASP A 156 -8.98 20.93 1.02
CA ASP A 156 -10.22 20.32 1.48
C ASP A 156 -11.19 21.44 1.95
N TYR A 157 -12.46 21.08 2.13
CA TYR A 157 -13.50 22.01 2.54
C TYR A 157 -14.25 21.47 3.76
N TYR A 158 -14.38 22.32 4.77
CA TYR A 158 -15.03 21.97 6.02
C TYR A 158 -16.32 22.79 6.24
N THR A 159 -17.43 22.15 6.51
CA THR A 159 -18.69 22.84 6.84
C THR A 159 -18.82 22.99 8.35
N VAL A 160 -18.89 24.24 8.83
CA VAL A 160 -19.03 24.57 10.25
C VAL A 160 -20.33 24.01 10.81
N GLN A 161 -20.23 23.20 11.86
CA GLN A 161 -21.37 22.58 12.53
C GLN A 161 -21.97 23.48 13.62
N PRO A 162 -23.24 23.25 14.07
CA PRO A 162 -23.80 23.96 15.18
C PRO A 162 -22.93 23.87 16.44
N ARG A 163 -22.73 25.01 17.12
CA ARG A 163 -21.89 25.17 18.33
C ARG A 163 -20.37 25.00 18.11
N GLU A 164 -19.88 25.07 16.89
CA GLU A 164 -18.44 25.15 16.60
C GLU A 164 -17.99 26.61 16.54
N GLY A 165 -17.06 26.97 17.43
CA GLY A 165 -16.32 28.24 17.41
C GLY A 165 -14.88 28.00 16.92
N PHE A 166 -14.10 29.08 16.74
CA PHE A 166 -12.69 28.98 16.29
C PHE A 166 -11.86 28.03 17.15
N PHE A 167 -11.99 28.09 18.47
CA PHE A 167 -11.28 27.18 19.38
C PHE A 167 -11.58 25.69 19.10
N ARG A 168 -12.84 25.37 18.81
CA ARG A 168 -13.23 23.99 18.51
C ARG A 168 -12.76 23.56 17.11
N LEU A 169 -12.73 24.50 16.15
CA LEU A 169 -12.16 24.25 14.81
C LEU A 169 -10.64 24.09 14.86
N GLU A 170 -9.95 24.87 15.68
CA GLU A 170 -8.52 24.74 15.91
C GLU A 170 -8.18 23.35 16.46
N GLN A 171 -8.89 22.87 17.46
CA GLN A 171 -8.73 21.52 17.98
C GLN A 171 -9.05 20.43 16.93
N LYS A 172 -10.10 20.65 16.14
CA LYS A 172 -10.60 19.64 15.19
C LYS A 172 -9.81 19.57 13.88
N LEU A 173 -9.32 20.69 13.40
CA LEU A 173 -8.66 20.84 12.11
C LEU A 173 -7.14 21.06 12.23
N GLY A 174 -6.65 21.31 13.46
CA GLY A 174 -5.24 21.62 13.69
C GLY A 174 -4.78 22.97 13.09
N LEU A 175 -5.72 23.86 12.76
CA LEU A 175 -5.48 25.16 12.14
C LEU A 175 -5.83 26.26 13.13
N SER A 176 -4.89 27.15 13.40
CA SER A 176 -5.17 28.31 14.23
C SER A 176 -6.23 29.23 13.59
N LYS A 177 -6.83 30.12 14.39
CA LYS A 177 -7.74 31.14 13.86
C LYS A 177 -7.09 31.94 12.74
N ALA A 178 -5.81 32.33 12.89
CA ALA A 178 -5.06 33.07 11.89
C ALA A 178 -4.85 32.29 10.58
N ASP A 179 -4.60 30.96 10.64
CA ASP A 179 -4.48 30.10 9.47
C ASP A 179 -5.83 29.98 8.73
N LEU A 180 -6.93 29.84 9.48
CA LEU A 180 -8.27 29.78 8.90
C LEU A 180 -8.66 31.12 8.24
N GLU A 181 -8.34 32.26 8.84
CA GLU A 181 -8.58 33.59 8.27
C GLU A 181 -7.72 33.84 7.03
N ALA A 182 -6.44 33.43 7.04
CA ALA A 182 -5.56 33.53 5.87
C ALA A 182 -6.06 32.71 4.67
N LEU A 183 -6.65 31.55 4.93
CA LEU A 183 -7.24 30.69 3.88
C LEU A 183 -8.66 31.11 3.48
N ASN A 184 -9.36 31.84 4.34
CA ASN A 184 -10.74 32.27 4.18
C ASN A 184 -10.89 33.74 4.58
N PRO A 185 -10.42 34.69 3.76
CA PRO A 185 -10.40 36.13 4.11
C PRO A 185 -11.77 36.71 4.52
N SER A 186 -12.86 36.10 4.09
CA SER A 186 -14.22 36.50 4.50
C SER A 186 -14.50 36.33 6.00
N LEU A 187 -13.73 35.48 6.71
CA LEU A 187 -13.89 35.28 8.16
C LEU A 187 -13.55 36.53 8.98
N ASP A 188 -12.64 37.37 8.48
CA ASP A 188 -12.22 38.60 9.16
C ASP A 188 -13.36 39.63 9.25
N SER A 189 -14.25 39.64 8.25
CA SER A 189 -15.38 40.57 8.19
C SER A 189 -16.71 40.02 8.68
N THR A 190 -16.97 38.72 8.47
CA THR A 190 -18.29 38.09 8.77
C THR A 190 -18.28 37.24 10.04
N GLY A 191 -17.09 36.91 10.57
CA GLY A 191 -16.94 35.94 11.63
C GLY A 191 -17.36 34.52 11.22
N LEU A 192 -17.30 33.59 12.15
CA LEU A 192 -17.62 32.19 11.93
C LEU A 192 -19.12 31.94 12.09
N MET A 193 -19.78 31.39 11.08
CA MET A 193 -21.21 31.08 11.10
C MET A 193 -21.49 29.60 10.84
N VAL A 194 -22.54 29.08 11.46
CA VAL A 194 -23.00 27.69 11.22
C VAL A 194 -23.40 27.50 9.76
N GLY A 195 -22.97 26.41 9.16
CA GLY A 195 -23.19 26.13 7.73
C GLY A 195 -22.18 26.79 6.80
N MET A 196 -21.28 27.64 7.31
CA MET A 196 -20.20 28.22 6.52
C MET A 196 -19.24 27.12 6.09
N VAL A 197 -18.82 27.17 4.81
CA VAL A 197 -17.83 26.22 4.28
C VAL A 197 -16.47 26.91 4.23
N LEU A 198 -15.55 26.36 5.02
CA LEU A 198 -14.18 26.85 5.14
C LEU A 198 -13.28 26.07 4.21
N LYS A 199 -12.41 26.79 3.52
CA LYS A 199 -11.28 26.23 2.77
C LYS A 199 -10.19 25.90 3.78
N ILE A 200 -9.72 24.66 3.77
CA ILE A 200 -8.67 24.17 4.66
C ILE A 200 -7.55 23.54 3.85
N PRO A 201 -6.28 23.56 4.30
CA PRO A 201 -5.21 22.85 3.59
C PRO A 201 -5.56 21.37 3.54
N LYS A 202 -5.30 20.74 2.42
CA LYS A 202 -5.30 19.28 2.39
C LYS A 202 -4.21 18.84 3.36
N ALA A 203 -4.58 18.07 4.39
CA ALA A 203 -3.68 17.67 5.46
C ALA A 203 -2.38 17.13 4.88
N GLN A 204 -1.27 17.82 5.13
CA GLN A 204 0.03 17.39 4.64
C GLN A 204 0.51 16.19 5.45
N ALA A 205 0.78 15.21 4.73
CA ALA A 205 1.58 13.97 4.72
C ALA A 205 2.31 13.46 5.99
N ALA A 206 2.21 13.99 7.18
CA ALA A 206 2.64 13.27 8.37
C ALA A 206 1.53 12.33 8.90
N ASP A 207 0.27 12.73 8.79
CA ASP A 207 -0.92 11.90 9.06
C ASP A 207 -1.41 11.13 7.83
N SER A 208 -0.99 11.52 6.63
CA SER A 208 -1.41 10.96 5.35
C SER A 208 -0.96 9.50 5.17
N LEU A 209 0.10 9.05 5.83
CA LEU A 209 0.52 7.64 5.76
C LEU A 209 -0.51 6.65 6.35
N ILE A 210 -1.34 7.09 7.29
CA ILE A 210 -2.39 6.25 7.90
C ILE A 210 -3.67 6.30 7.05
N ILE A 211 -4.00 7.47 6.51
CA ILE A 211 -5.17 7.68 5.66
C ILE A 211 -4.92 7.15 4.24
N ASP A 212 -3.69 7.25 3.72
CA ASP A 212 -3.32 6.74 2.40
C ASP A 212 -3.40 5.22 2.29
N GLU A 213 -3.11 4.46 3.36
CA GLU A 213 -3.35 3.01 3.33
C GLU A 213 -4.85 2.67 3.27
N LEU A 214 -5.73 3.50 3.80
CA LEU A 214 -7.18 3.29 3.81
C LEU A 214 -7.88 3.86 2.57
N LYS A 215 -7.30 4.90 1.97
CA LYS A 215 -7.80 5.58 0.76
C LYS A 215 -7.02 5.26 -0.51
N LYS A 216 -6.04 4.35 -0.47
CA LYS A 216 -5.46 3.82 -1.71
C LYS A 216 -6.60 3.24 -2.52
N THR A 217 -7.02 3.96 -3.53
CA THR A 217 -8.10 3.59 -4.43
C THR A 217 -7.78 2.20 -4.95
N LYS A 218 -8.68 1.25 -4.69
CA LYS A 218 -8.53 -0.10 -5.22
C LYS A 218 -8.52 0.02 -6.73
N THR A 219 -7.39 -0.21 -7.35
CA THR A 219 -7.24 -0.14 -8.79
C THR A 219 -7.68 -1.48 -9.37
N SER A 220 -8.67 -1.50 -10.26
CA SER A 220 -8.93 -2.65 -11.11
C SER A 220 -8.09 -2.51 -12.38
N LEU A 221 -7.31 -3.52 -12.70
CA LEU A 221 -6.56 -3.57 -13.96
C LEU A 221 -7.19 -4.51 -14.99
N TRP A 222 -8.30 -5.18 -14.65
CA TRP A 222 -8.98 -6.13 -15.54
C TRP A 222 -9.54 -5.48 -16.81
N ASP A 223 -9.91 -4.21 -16.73
CA ASP A 223 -10.47 -3.42 -17.85
C ASP A 223 -9.44 -2.46 -18.45
N SER A 224 -8.16 -2.65 -18.15
CA SER A 224 -7.08 -1.77 -18.62
C SER A 224 -6.68 -2.07 -20.06
N ASN A 225 -6.22 -1.05 -20.79
CA ASN A 225 -5.53 -1.25 -22.05
C ASN A 225 -4.15 -1.85 -21.79
N PHE A 226 -3.91 -3.08 -22.25
CA PHE A 226 -2.66 -3.77 -22.04
C PHE A 226 -1.58 -3.27 -23.01
N VAL A 227 -0.44 -2.85 -22.46
CA VAL A 227 0.74 -2.44 -23.23
C VAL A 227 1.55 -3.66 -23.68
N ALA A 228 1.47 -4.77 -22.91
CA ALA A 228 2.05 -6.06 -23.26
C ALA A 228 0.92 -7.10 -23.36
N PRO A 229 0.47 -7.46 -24.56
CA PRO A 229 -0.66 -8.39 -24.75
C PRO A 229 -0.29 -9.85 -24.47
N VAL A 230 1.00 -10.17 -24.34
CA VAL A 230 1.52 -11.50 -24.01
C VAL A 230 2.41 -11.40 -22.77
N VAL A 231 2.16 -12.27 -21.80
CA VAL A 231 2.92 -12.38 -20.54
C VAL A 231 3.47 -13.80 -20.42
N ARG A 232 4.79 -13.91 -20.20
CA ARG A 232 5.49 -15.20 -20.06
C ARG A 232 5.85 -15.48 -18.62
N ILE A 233 5.28 -16.52 -18.04
CA ILE A 233 5.51 -16.90 -16.64
C ILE A 233 6.13 -18.30 -16.57
N ALA A 234 7.25 -18.42 -15.85
CA ALA A 234 7.75 -19.71 -15.40
C ALA A 234 7.18 -20.03 -14.02
N PHE A 235 6.60 -21.20 -13.85
CA PHE A 235 6.06 -21.67 -12.57
C PHE A 235 6.85 -22.86 -12.06
N LEU A 236 7.45 -22.71 -10.87
CA LEU A 236 8.23 -23.76 -10.22
C LEU A 236 7.53 -24.19 -8.94
N ALA A 237 7.11 -25.46 -8.86
CA ALA A 237 6.46 -25.99 -7.68
C ALA A 237 6.92 -27.42 -7.35
N PRO A 238 6.84 -27.84 -6.08
CA PRO A 238 7.23 -29.20 -5.69
C PRO A 238 6.09 -30.20 -5.97
N PHE A 239 5.86 -30.51 -7.25
CA PHE A 239 4.87 -31.52 -7.65
C PHE A 239 5.28 -32.93 -7.21
N ARG A 240 6.59 -33.19 -7.13
CA ARG A 240 7.16 -34.48 -6.69
C ARG A 240 6.68 -35.64 -7.56
N LEU A 241 6.71 -35.45 -8.87
CA LEU A 241 6.26 -36.44 -9.83
C LEU A 241 7.01 -37.77 -9.70
N SER A 242 8.30 -37.71 -9.30
CA SER A 242 9.12 -38.90 -9.03
C SER A 242 8.59 -39.78 -7.90
N LYS A 243 7.71 -39.24 -7.02
CA LYS A 243 7.11 -39.95 -5.87
C LYS A 243 5.70 -40.47 -6.13
N ILE A 244 5.18 -40.25 -7.33
CA ILE A 244 3.86 -40.71 -7.71
C ILE A 244 4.03 -42.09 -8.37
N GLU A 245 3.52 -43.10 -7.71
CA GLU A 245 3.51 -44.46 -8.21
C GLU A 245 2.35 -44.66 -9.17
N LEU A 246 2.59 -44.44 -10.47
CA LEU A 246 1.55 -44.55 -11.51
C LEU A 246 0.96 -45.95 -11.58
N ASP A 247 1.71 -46.98 -11.20
CA ASP A 247 1.27 -48.38 -11.22
C ASP A 247 0.42 -48.75 -9.97
N SER A 248 0.36 -47.87 -8.96
CA SER A 248 -0.39 -48.10 -7.71
C SER A 248 -1.48 -47.05 -7.51
N ILE A 249 -2.69 -47.34 -7.96
CA ILE A 249 -3.87 -46.46 -7.81
C ILE A 249 -4.13 -46.14 -6.34
N ASN A 250 -3.95 -47.13 -5.43
CA ASN A 250 -4.20 -46.93 -4.01
C ASN A 250 -3.20 -45.95 -3.39
N GLN A 251 -1.91 -46.05 -3.73
CA GLN A 251 -0.86 -45.19 -3.21
C GLN A 251 -1.00 -43.77 -3.77
N THR A 252 -1.27 -43.65 -5.05
CA THR A 252 -1.56 -42.36 -5.69
C THR A 252 -2.77 -41.69 -5.07
N ASN A 253 -3.89 -42.40 -4.89
CA ASN A 253 -5.08 -41.87 -4.23
C ASN A 253 -4.80 -41.43 -2.79
N LYS A 254 -4.02 -42.19 -2.02
CA LYS A 254 -3.60 -41.80 -0.67
C LYS A 254 -2.80 -40.50 -0.70
N THR A 255 -1.82 -40.38 -1.58
CA THR A 255 -1.01 -39.16 -1.74
C THR A 255 -1.85 -37.97 -2.11
N LEU A 256 -2.84 -38.12 -2.97
CA LEU A 256 -3.73 -37.04 -3.44
C LEU A 256 -4.84 -36.68 -2.46
N SER A 257 -5.22 -37.58 -1.53
CA SER A 257 -6.23 -37.32 -0.50
C SER A 257 -5.68 -36.57 0.72
N GLU A 258 -4.37 -36.64 0.95
CA GLU A 258 -3.71 -35.99 2.10
C GLU A 258 -3.18 -34.61 1.71
N ARG A 259 -3.19 -33.67 2.68
CA ARG A 259 -2.56 -32.36 2.48
C ARG A 259 -1.04 -32.48 2.59
N ASN A 260 -0.38 -32.38 1.45
CA ASN A 260 1.08 -32.44 1.31
C ASN A 260 1.59 -31.45 0.26
N LEU A 261 2.90 -31.41 -0.01
CA LEU A 261 3.46 -30.45 -1.00
C LEU A 261 2.93 -30.70 -2.40
N THR A 262 2.70 -31.94 -2.81
CA THR A 262 2.14 -32.30 -4.12
C THR A 262 0.73 -31.71 -4.28
N THR A 263 -0.16 -31.97 -3.32
CA THR A 263 -1.54 -31.46 -3.37
C THR A 263 -1.61 -29.94 -3.26
N VAL A 264 -0.73 -29.31 -2.47
CA VAL A 264 -0.59 -27.85 -2.41
C VAL A 264 -0.13 -27.28 -3.76
N SER A 265 0.81 -27.96 -4.44
CA SER A 265 1.28 -27.54 -5.77
C SER A 265 0.18 -27.66 -6.82
N LEU A 266 -0.57 -28.75 -6.82
CA LEU A 266 -1.68 -28.98 -7.74
C LEU A 266 -2.83 -28.00 -7.53
N ASP A 267 -3.19 -27.70 -6.29
CA ASP A 267 -4.22 -26.71 -5.98
C ASP A 267 -3.81 -25.32 -6.44
N PHE A 268 -2.57 -24.91 -6.14
CA PHE A 268 -2.04 -23.61 -6.57
C PHE A 268 -2.01 -23.51 -8.11
N TYR A 269 -1.52 -24.55 -8.77
CA TYR A 269 -1.47 -24.62 -10.23
C TYR A 269 -2.86 -24.55 -10.87
N SER A 270 -3.84 -25.28 -10.33
CA SER A 270 -5.23 -25.22 -10.82
C SER A 270 -5.79 -23.79 -10.75
N GLY A 271 -5.47 -23.07 -9.67
CA GLY A 271 -5.82 -21.65 -9.54
C GLY A 271 -5.13 -20.78 -10.60
N MET A 272 -3.85 -21.00 -10.86
CA MET A 272 -3.10 -20.27 -11.89
C MET A 272 -3.68 -20.50 -13.29
N LEU A 273 -4.01 -21.75 -13.63
CA LEU A 273 -4.64 -22.08 -14.92
C LEU A 273 -5.98 -21.38 -15.07
N HIS A 274 -6.78 -21.34 -14.00
CA HIS A 274 -8.07 -20.65 -14.03
C HIS A 274 -7.91 -19.12 -14.18
N ALA A 275 -6.85 -18.54 -13.59
CA ALA A 275 -6.50 -17.15 -13.80
C ALA A 275 -6.06 -16.88 -15.25
N ALA A 276 -5.21 -17.75 -15.84
CA ALA A 276 -4.78 -17.62 -17.23
C ALA A 276 -5.96 -17.62 -18.20
N ASP A 277 -6.94 -18.52 -18.00
CA ASP A 277 -8.17 -18.56 -18.81
C ASP A 277 -8.99 -17.26 -18.65
N SER A 278 -9.10 -16.75 -17.43
CA SER A 278 -9.83 -15.50 -17.16
C SER A 278 -9.14 -14.30 -17.81
N LEU A 279 -7.81 -14.26 -17.76
CA LEU A 279 -6.99 -13.22 -18.39
C LEU A 279 -7.09 -13.31 -19.93
N ASN A 280 -7.08 -14.51 -20.50
CA ASN A 280 -7.27 -14.72 -21.93
C ASN A 280 -8.63 -14.19 -22.41
N LYS A 281 -9.68 -14.42 -21.62
CA LYS A 281 -11.03 -13.86 -21.91
C LYS A 281 -11.06 -12.34 -21.84
N ALA A 282 -10.17 -11.74 -21.02
CA ALA A 282 -9.99 -10.29 -20.93
C ALA A 282 -9.02 -9.72 -21.99
N GLY A 283 -8.55 -10.54 -22.94
CA GLY A 283 -7.66 -10.12 -24.04
C GLY A 283 -6.17 -10.12 -23.71
N LEU A 284 -5.77 -10.73 -22.58
CA LEU A 284 -4.37 -10.88 -22.19
C LEU A 284 -3.91 -12.32 -22.34
N SER A 285 -3.02 -12.59 -23.32
CA SER A 285 -2.44 -13.92 -23.52
C SER A 285 -1.38 -14.23 -22.44
N VAL A 286 -1.49 -15.39 -21.80
CA VAL A 286 -0.52 -15.86 -20.81
C VAL A 286 0.12 -17.16 -21.25
N GLU A 287 1.44 -17.12 -21.47
CA GLU A 287 2.28 -18.28 -21.73
C GLU A 287 2.86 -18.79 -20.39
N LEU A 288 2.45 -19.98 -19.98
CA LEU A 288 2.82 -20.58 -18.70
C LEU A 288 3.68 -21.83 -18.92
N SER A 289 4.96 -21.77 -18.54
CA SER A 289 5.85 -22.93 -18.48
C SER A 289 5.94 -23.46 -17.06
N VAL A 290 5.84 -24.79 -16.90
CA VAL A 290 5.71 -25.44 -15.58
C VAL A 290 6.86 -26.38 -15.35
N PHE A 291 7.52 -26.25 -14.20
CA PHE A 291 8.70 -27.03 -13.80
C PHE A 291 8.48 -27.68 -12.44
N ASP A 292 8.79 -28.98 -12.35
CA ASP A 292 8.79 -29.66 -11.04
C ASP A 292 10.12 -29.42 -10.33
N SER A 293 10.05 -28.74 -9.20
CA SER A 293 11.21 -28.49 -8.35
C SER A 293 11.50 -29.64 -7.38
N GLU A 294 10.64 -30.67 -7.33
CA GLU A 294 10.68 -31.77 -6.34
C GLU A 294 10.76 -31.28 -4.88
N GLY A 295 10.82 -29.98 -4.66
CA GLY A 295 11.10 -29.35 -3.36
C GLY A 295 12.56 -29.45 -2.93
N GLN A 296 13.46 -29.80 -3.83
CA GLN A 296 14.87 -30.09 -3.57
C GLN A 296 15.79 -29.05 -4.21
N LEU A 297 16.85 -28.66 -3.48
CA LEU A 297 17.75 -27.61 -3.94
C LEU A 297 18.57 -28.04 -5.16
N HIS A 298 19.01 -29.30 -5.23
CA HIS A 298 19.79 -29.79 -6.38
C HIS A 298 18.97 -29.82 -7.66
N ILE A 299 17.65 -30.01 -7.60
CA ILE A 299 16.79 -29.91 -8.78
C ILE A 299 16.70 -28.47 -9.27
N ILE A 300 16.67 -27.48 -8.36
CA ILE A 300 16.77 -26.07 -8.76
C ILE A 300 18.10 -25.79 -9.49
N GLU A 301 19.22 -26.37 -9.02
CA GLU A 301 20.51 -26.22 -9.72
C GLU A 301 20.50 -26.87 -11.12
N GLN A 302 19.89 -28.04 -11.24
CA GLN A 302 19.73 -28.70 -12.54
C GLN A 302 18.88 -27.86 -13.50
N LEU A 303 17.72 -27.36 -13.05
CA LEU A 303 16.85 -26.50 -13.86
C LEU A 303 17.57 -25.22 -14.29
N LEU A 304 18.35 -24.58 -13.40
CA LEU A 304 19.11 -23.39 -13.72
C LEU A 304 20.23 -23.63 -14.77
N ASN A 305 20.72 -24.87 -14.87
CA ASN A 305 21.75 -25.24 -15.86
C ASN A 305 21.13 -25.72 -17.18
N GLN A 306 19.91 -26.23 -17.19
CA GLN A 306 19.29 -26.86 -18.37
C GLN A 306 18.30 -25.94 -19.08
N GLU A 307 17.67 -25.00 -18.35
CA GLU A 307 16.60 -24.15 -18.86
C GLU A 307 17.00 -22.68 -18.89
N ASP A 308 16.59 -21.98 -19.92
CA ASP A 308 16.77 -20.52 -20.02
C ASP A 308 15.59 -19.76 -19.43
N PHE A 309 15.78 -19.21 -18.23
CA PHE A 309 14.78 -18.40 -17.56
C PHE A 309 14.81 -16.91 -17.95
N THR A 310 15.73 -16.48 -18.82
CA THR A 310 15.88 -15.05 -19.17
C THR A 310 14.75 -14.53 -20.05
N GLY A 311 14.05 -15.42 -20.76
CA GLY A 311 12.92 -15.11 -21.63
C GLY A 311 11.57 -14.91 -20.90
N TYR A 312 11.52 -15.14 -19.59
CA TYR A 312 10.29 -14.97 -18.82
C TYR A 312 10.18 -13.57 -18.19
N ASP A 313 8.95 -13.05 -18.13
CA ASP A 313 8.64 -11.77 -17.47
C ASP A 313 8.67 -11.89 -15.94
N ALA A 314 8.40 -13.09 -15.41
CA ALA A 314 8.54 -13.44 -14.01
C ALA A 314 8.60 -14.95 -13.78
N VAL A 315 9.19 -15.33 -12.64
CA VAL A 315 9.18 -16.69 -12.11
C VAL A 315 8.27 -16.71 -10.87
N ILE A 316 7.22 -17.54 -10.86
CA ILE A 316 6.37 -17.78 -9.69
C ILE A 316 6.84 -19.06 -8.99
N GLY A 317 7.19 -18.96 -7.71
CA GLY A 317 7.84 -20.04 -6.99
C GLY A 317 9.37 -19.91 -6.98
N PRO A 318 10.09 -20.95 -6.53
CA PRO A 318 9.63 -22.14 -5.84
C PRO A 318 8.94 -21.86 -4.49
N PHE A 319 8.48 -22.93 -3.77
CA PHE A 319 7.69 -22.77 -2.54
C PHE A 319 8.52 -22.77 -1.25
N THR A 320 9.67 -23.42 -1.24
CA THR A 320 10.50 -23.52 -0.03
C THR A 320 11.49 -22.36 0.07
N PRO A 321 11.79 -21.83 1.27
CA PRO A 321 12.68 -20.67 1.43
C PRO A 321 14.06 -20.83 0.79
N ALA A 322 14.68 -22.01 0.92
CA ALA A 322 16.01 -22.28 0.36
C ALA A 322 15.98 -22.21 -1.18
N ASN A 323 14.99 -22.87 -1.79
CA ASN A 323 14.84 -22.91 -3.25
C ASN A 323 14.51 -21.52 -3.82
N VAL A 324 13.61 -20.77 -3.15
CA VAL A 324 13.31 -19.37 -3.53
C VAL A 324 14.56 -18.51 -3.44
N SER A 325 15.34 -18.63 -2.36
CA SER A 325 16.57 -17.85 -2.19
C SER A 325 17.58 -18.13 -3.29
N ARG A 326 17.73 -19.40 -3.68
CA ARG A 326 18.65 -19.82 -4.76
C ARG A 326 18.18 -19.31 -6.14
N MET A 327 16.90 -19.50 -6.45
CA MET A 327 16.32 -19.01 -7.70
C MET A 327 16.41 -17.49 -7.80
N ALA A 328 16.05 -16.75 -6.75
CA ALA A 328 16.15 -15.30 -6.71
C ALA A 328 17.60 -14.80 -6.82
N GLN A 329 18.58 -15.57 -6.32
CA GLN A 329 20.00 -15.26 -6.49
C GLN A 329 20.40 -15.34 -7.95
N ALA A 330 20.07 -16.42 -8.66
CA ALA A 330 20.38 -16.60 -10.06
C ALA A 330 19.69 -15.55 -10.93
N MET A 331 18.39 -15.37 -10.74
CA MET A 331 17.58 -14.45 -11.54
C MET A 331 17.92 -12.97 -11.31
N SER A 332 18.55 -12.61 -10.19
CA SER A 332 18.99 -11.23 -9.94
C SER A 332 20.04 -10.74 -10.94
N PHE A 333 20.85 -11.63 -11.51
CA PHE A 333 21.83 -11.29 -12.55
C PHE A 333 21.16 -10.92 -13.88
N PHE A 334 20.03 -11.54 -14.17
CA PHE A 334 19.28 -11.35 -15.42
C PHE A 334 18.13 -10.36 -15.28
N ASN A 335 17.93 -9.79 -14.09
CA ASN A 335 16.81 -8.90 -13.75
C ASN A 335 15.41 -9.53 -13.97
N VAL A 336 15.29 -10.84 -13.85
CA VAL A 336 14.01 -11.56 -13.88
C VAL A 336 13.43 -11.62 -12.47
N PRO A 337 12.22 -11.09 -12.23
CA PRO A 337 11.59 -11.13 -10.91
C PRO A 337 11.23 -12.56 -10.49
N VAL A 338 11.46 -12.88 -9.20
CA VAL A 338 11.07 -14.14 -8.59
C VAL A 338 10.04 -13.87 -7.50
N ILE A 339 8.85 -14.40 -7.68
CA ILE A 339 7.71 -14.24 -6.77
C ILE A 339 7.67 -15.43 -5.82
N SER A 340 7.80 -15.16 -4.52
CA SER A 340 7.60 -16.14 -3.44
C SER A 340 6.12 -16.16 -3.04
N PRO A 341 5.34 -17.19 -3.42
CA PRO A 341 3.89 -17.13 -3.30
C PRO A 341 3.33 -17.60 -1.95
N LEU A 342 3.99 -18.55 -1.27
CA LEU A 342 3.38 -19.29 -0.14
C LEU A 342 4.19 -19.26 1.16
N THR A 343 5.49 -18.98 1.13
CA THR A 343 6.28 -19.06 2.36
C THR A 343 6.08 -17.86 3.28
N THR A 344 5.82 -18.14 4.54
CA THR A 344 5.77 -17.15 5.64
C THR A 344 7.11 -16.98 6.34
N ARG A 345 8.06 -17.89 6.09
CA ARG A 345 9.40 -17.84 6.67
C ARG A 345 10.22 -16.73 6.01
N GLU A 346 11.13 -16.14 6.76
CA GLU A 346 12.02 -15.14 6.20
C GLU A 346 12.95 -15.73 5.14
N ILE A 347 13.04 -15.04 4.02
CA ILE A 347 13.96 -15.35 2.93
C ILE A 347 14.99 -14.22 2.89
N ARG A 348 16.26 -14.58 2.65
CA ARG A 348 17.32 -13.60 2.50
C ARG A 348 16.96 -12.62 1.36
N PRO A 349 16.90 -11.30 1.62
CA PRO A 349 16.53 -10.31 0.62
C PRO A 349 17.45 -10.36 -0.60
N ARG A 350 16.85 -10.25 -1.79
CA ARG A 350 17.52 -10.18 -3.09
C ARG A 350 16.82 -9.16 -3.98
N LYS A 351 17.57 -8.51 -4.89
CA LYS A 351 17.08 -7.41 -5.73
C LYS A 351 15.76 -7.73 -6.46
N MET A 352 15.65 -8.95 -7.02
CA MET A 352 14.47 -9.37 -7.82
C MET A 352 13.47 -10.23 -7.05
N LEU A 353 13.63 -10.40 -5.74
CA LEU A 353 12.71 -11.19 -4.92
C LEU A 353 11.48 -10.37 -4.56
N ILE A 354 10.31 -10.93 -4.82
CA ILE A 354 9.00 -10.36 -4.46
C ILE A 354 8.29 -11.32 -3.52
N ASN A 355 8.07 -10.91 -2.27
CA ASN A 355 7.32 -11.70 -1.30
C ASN A 355 5.84 -11.29 -1.33
N THR A 356 4.93 -12.22 -1.62
CA THR A 356 3.49 -11.95 -1.69
C THR A 356 2.79 -11.96 -0.33
N ILE A 357 3.45 -12.49 0.71
CA ILE A 357 2.90 -12.58 2.05
C ILE A 357 3.51 -11.48 2.93
N PRO A 358 2.69 -10.68 3.61
CA PRO A 358 3.14 -9.71 4.59
C PRO A 358 3.92 -10.35 5.74
N SER A 359 4.82 -9.59 6.34
CA SER A 359 5.58 -10.07 7.51
C SER A 359 4.69 -10.10 8.76
N LYS A 360 5.08 -10.92 9.76
CA LYS A 360 4.45 -10.88 11.09
C LYS A 360 4.48 -9.45 11.69
N LYS A 361 5.55 -8.68 11.43
CA LYS A 361 5.65 -7.27 11.84
C LYS A 361 4.59 -6.39 11.16
N SER A 362 4.27 -6.62 9.89
CA SER A 362 3.20 -5.88 9.19
C SER A 362 1.82 -6.18 9.78
N LEU A 363 1.56 -7.46 10.12
CA LEU A 363 0.33 -7.87 10.79
C LEU A 363 0.22 -7.23 12.19
N ALA A 364 1.29 -7.31 12.99
CA ALA A 364 1.32 -6.69 14.31
C ALA A 364 1.08 -5.17 14.22
N LYS A 365 1.72 -4.48 13.28
CA LYS A 365 1.49 -3.05 13.04
C LYS A 365 0.02 -2.74 12.69
N ARG A 366 -0.62 -3.62 11.91
CA ARG A 366 -2.05 -3.48 11.57
C ARG A 366 -2.92 -3.60 12.82
N MET A 367 -2.62 -4.57 13.70
CA MET A 367 -3.32 -4.76 14.96
C MET A 367 -3.19 -3.55 15.88
N MET A 368 -1.95 -3.05 16.08
CA MET A 368 -1.71 -1.90 16.93
C MET A 368 -2.49 -0.67 16.46
N ARG A 369 -2.51 -0.37 15.17
CA ARG A 369 -3.32 0.73 14.61
C ARG A 369 -4.82 0.56 14.85
N TYR A 370 -5.30 -0.66 14.81
CA TYR A 370 -6.70 -0.94 15.14
C TYR A 370 -6.98 -0.68 16.62
N VAL A 371 -6.11 -1.16 17.48
CA VAL A 371 -6.19 -0.94 18.93
C VAL A 371 -6.13 0.54 19.27
N ASP A 372 -5.20 1.30 18.66
CA ASP A 372 -5.13 2.76 18.82
C ASP A 372 -6.45 3.44 18.43
N SER A 373 -7.12 2.94 17.37
CA SER A 373 -8.42 3.47 16.95
C SER A 373 -9.57 3.10 17.90
N LEU A 374 -9.48 1.96 18.57
CA LEU A 374 -10.45 1.58 19.61
C LEU A 374 -10.26 2.41 20.88
N ASP A 375 -9.02 2.59 21.33
CA ASP A 375 -8.65 3.37 22.51
C ASP A 375 -9.12 4.82 22.39
N ALA A 376 -8.99 5.39 21.20
CA ALA A 376 -9.48 6.72 20.90
C ALA A 376 -11.02 6.88 20.92
N GLN A 377 -11.78 5.79 20.90
CA GLN A 377 -13.25 5.80 20.87
C GLN A 377 -13.88 5.44 22.21
N HIS A 378 -13.12 4.83 23.11
CA HIS A 378 -13.61 4.30 24.37
C HIS A 378 -12.77 4.81 25.53
N GLU A 379 -13.38 5.54 26.43
CA GLU A 379 -12.73 5.97 27.65
C GLU A 379 -12.53 4.78 28.60
N ASN A 380 -11.27 4.54 28.98
CA ASN A 380 -10.86 3.62 30.03
C ASN A 380 -11.41 2.16 29.86
N PRO A 381 -11.07 1.45 28.77
CA PRO A 381 -11.51 0.06 28.58
C PRO A 381 -10.93 -0.87 29.66
N CYS A 382 -11.65 -1.96 29.95
CA CYS A 382 -11.10 -3.07 30.72
C CYS A 382 -10.24 -3.93 29.81
N VAL A 383 -8.92 -3.96 30.03
CA VAL A 383 -7.98 -4.70 29.18
C VAL A 383 -7.40 -5.89 29.94
N LEU A 384 -7.58 -7.08 29.35
CA LEU A 384 -7.05 -8.33 29.85
C LEU A 384 -6.05 -8.91 28.84
N ILE A 385 -4.85 -9.26 29.28
CA ILE A 385 -3.79 -9.81 28.43
C ILE A 385 -3.51 -11.24 28.88
N ILE A 386 -3.74 -12.20 27.99
CA ILE A 386 -3.50 -13.63 28.20
C ILE A 386 -2.44 -14.08 27.18
N ALA A 387 -1.27 -14.43 27.65
CA ALA A 387 -0.17 -14.83 26.80
C ALA A 387 0.60 -16.00 27.39
N ASP A 388 0.92 -16.99 26.56
CA ASP A 388 1.82 -18.08 26.94
C ASP A 388 3.29 -17.62 26.97
N SER A 389 4.19 -18.49 27.46
CA SER A 389 5.62 -18.18 27.60
C SER A 389 6.31 -17.77 26.28
N LYS A 390 5.81 -18.23 25.12
CA LYS A 390 6.35 -17.87 23.81
C LYS A 390 5.97 -16.46 23.37
N ASN A 391 4.91 -15.91 23.93
CA ASN A 391 4.33 -14.62 23.55
C ASN A 391 4.51 -13.52 24.61
N GLN A 392 5.38 -13.73 25.62
CA GLN A 392 5.65 -12.78 26.70
C GLN A 392 6.07 -11.39 26.20
N GLN A 393 6.88 -11.32 25.14
CA GLN A 393 7.27 -10.02 24.56
C GLN A 393 6.08 -9.23 24.00
N THR A 394 5.09 -9.93 23.45
CA THR A 394 3.84 -9.29 22.98
C THR A 394 3.02 -8.79 24.17
N ALA A 395 2.94 -9.61 25.24
CA ALA A 395 2.26 -9.19 26.48
C ALA A 395 2.90 -7.96 27.12
N LEU A 396 4.24 -7.90 27.17
CA LEU A 396 4.95 -6.73 27.70
C LEU A 396 4.66 -5.46 26.91
N ARG A 397 4.68 -5.51 25.57
CA ARG A 397 4.33 -4.37 24.72
C ARG A 397 2.88 -3.92 24.90
N LEU A 398 1.95 -4.86 25.05
CA LEU A 398 0.56 -4.54 25.36
C LEU A 398 0.42 -3.90 26.74
N LYS A 399 1.16 -4.36 27.74
CA LYS A 399 1.18 -3.77 29.07
C LYS A 399 1.80 -2.37 29.09
N GLU A 400 2.81 -2.12 28.25
CA GLU A 400 3.37 -0.77 28.03
C GLU A 400 2.32 0.18 27.43
N GLN A 401 1.51 -0.30 26.47
CA GLN A 401 0.44 0.49 25.85
C GLN A 401 -0.75 0.67 26.79
N PHE A 402 -1.12 -0.36 27.55
CA PHE A 402 -2.22 -0.36 28.51
C PHE A 402 -1.68 -0.58 29.93
N PRO A 403 -1.17 0.46 30.62
CA PRO A 403 -0.57 0.31 31.95
C PRO A 403 -1.52 -0.27 33.01
N LEU A 404 -2.82 -0.05 32.84
CA LEU A 404 -3.87 -0.57 33.74
C LEU A 404 -4.36 -1.98 33.37
N ALA A 405 -3.87 -2.58 32.26
CA ALA A 405 -4.29 -3.92 31.84
C ALA A 405 -3.88 -4.97 32.87
N GLU A 406 -4.73 -5.98 33.08
CA GLU A 406 -4.38 -7.17 33.86
C GLU A 406 -3.73 -8.22 32.99
N VAL A 407 -2.62 -8.80 33.46
CA VAL A 407 -1.89 -9.85 32.75
C VAL A 407 -2.11 -11.17 33.44
N LEU A 408 -2.76 -12.13 32.75
CA LEU A 408 -3.03 -13.45 33.26
C LEU A 408 -2.17 -14.50 32.54
N PRO A 409 -1.14 -15.03 33.18
CA PRO A 409 -0.41 -16.19 32.63
C PRO A 409 -1.30 -17.44 32.73
N PRO A 410 -1.39 -18.24 31.64
CA PRO A 410 -2.06 -19.53 31.72
C PRO A 410 -1.25 -20.51 32.60
N ASP A 411 -1.95 -21.49 33.14
CA ASP A 411 -1.27 -22.63 33.83
C ASP A 411 -0.27 -23.29 32.87
N GLU A 412 0.99 -23.40 33.30
CA GLU A 412 2.09 -23.90 32.45
C GLU A 412 1.91 -25.36 32.03
N LYS A 413 1.27 -26.17 32.86
CA LYS A 413 1.11 -27.61 32.64
C LYS A 413 -0.11 -27.93 31.78
N PHE A 414 -1.24 -27.29 32.05
CA PHE A 414 -2.53 -27.63 31.43
C PHE A 414 -2.99 -26.59 30.40
N GLY A 415 -2.39 -25.38 30.36
CA GLY A 415 -2.72 -24.33 29.43
C GLY A 415 -4.14 -23.81 29.60
N PHE A 416 -4.62 -23.62 30.81
CA PHE A 416 -5.93 -23.07 31.09
C PHE A 416 -5.88 -21.94 32.14
N ILE A 417 -6.96 -21.17 32.21
CA ILE A 417 -7.16 -20.15 33.23
C ILE A 417 -8.48 -20.46 33.95
N LYS A 418 -8.51 -20.27 35.28
CA LYS A 418 -9.73 -20.49 36.05
C LYS A 418 -10.83 -19.52 35.65
N PRO A 419 -12.06 -20.00 35.39
CA PRO A 419 -13.18 -19.15 34.96
C PRO A 419 -13.48 -17.99 35.92
N ASP A 420 -13.46 -18.26 37.24
CA ASP A 420 -13.75 -17.27 38.27
C ASP A 420 -12.79 -16.07 38.26
N VAL A 421 -11.52 -16.31 37.89
CA VAL A 421 -10.50 -15.26 37.76
C VAL A 421 -10.86 -14.33 36.58
N VAL A 422 -11.23 -14.89 35.43
CA VAL A 422 -11.61 -14.10 34.26
C VAL A 422 -12.89 -13.34 34.53
N ASP A 423 -13.90 -14.00 35.11
CA ASP A 423 -15.20 -13.38 35.44
C ASP A 423 -15.04 -12.19 36.39
N SER A 424 -14.19 -12.31 37.42
CA SER A 424 -13.96 -11.23 38.40
C SER A 424 -13.29 -9.98 37.79
N LEU A 425 -12.63 -10.12 36.65
CA LEU A 425 -11.92 -9.02 35.98
C LEU A 425 -12.76 -8.33 34.91
N LEU A 426 -13.72 -9.04 34.30
CA LEU A 426 -14.59 -8.47 33.29
C LEU A 426 -15.67 -7.57 33.93
N THR A 427 -15.96 -6.45 33.31
CA THR A 427 -16.89 -5.44 33.84
C THR A 427 -18.09 -5.24 32.92
N PRO A 428 -19.31 -5.02 33.46
CA PRO A 428 -20.47 -4.65 32.64
C PRO A 428 -20.48 -3.16 32.25
N THR A 429 -19.70 -2.31 32.91
CA THR A 429 -19.79 -0.84 32.75
C THR A 429 -18.89 -0.28 31.67
N ARG A 430 -17.91 -1.06 31.16
CA ARG A 430 -16.91 -0.63 30.20
C ARG A 430 -16.69 -1.73 29.15
N PRO A 431 -16.20 -1.40 27.94
CA PRO A 431 -15.78 -2.40 26.96
C PRO A 431 -14.67 -3.30 27.53
N ASN A 432 -14.78 -4.61 27.34
CA ASN A 432 -13.78 -5.57 27.75
C ASN A 432 -12.99 -6.03 26.52
N TRP A 433 -11.68 -5.72 26.49
CA TRP A 433 -10.77 -6.14 25.43
C TRP A 433 -9.84 -7.23 25.96
N VAL A 434 -9.97 -8.42 25.42
CA VAL A 434 -9.19 -9.58 25.81
C VAL A 434 -8.20 -9.92 24.72
N PHE A 435 -6.91 -9.69 24.98
CA PHE A 435 -5.82 -10.13 24.10
C PHE A 435 -5.44 -11.56 24.43
N LEU A 436 -5.59 -12.46 23.46
CA LEU A 436 -5.22 -13.87 23.61
C LEU A 436 -4.07 -14.21 22.65
N GLU A 437 -2.86 -14.24 23.20
CA GLU A 437 -1.62 -14.43 22.45
C GLU A 437 -1.07 -15.83 22.70
N THR A 438 -1.58 -16.82 21.96
CA THR A 438 -1.20 -18.23 22.10
C THR A 438 -1.44 -19.04 20.82
N GLU A 439 -0.67 -20.12 20.65
CA GLU A 439 -0.90 -21.16 19.65
C GLU A 439 -1.44 -22.45 20.29
N ASN A 440 -1.64 -22.48 21.61
CA ASN A 440 -2.11 -23.66 22.34
C ASN A 440 -3.63 -23.84 22.11
N LEU A 441 -3.98 -24.98 21.47
CA LEU A 441 -5.37 -25.30 21.14
C LEU A 441 -6.28 -25.37 22.38
N ASN A 442 -5.81 -25.98 23.48
CA ASN A 442 -6.63 -26.11 24.69
C ASN A 442 -6.96 -24.74 25.29
N LEU A 443 -5.97 -23.83 25.32
CA LEU A 443 -6.17 -22.49 25.82
C LEU A 443 -7.10 -21.69 24.92
N VAL A 444 -6.94 -21.76 23.58
CA VAL A 444 -7.85 -21.10 22.63
C VAL A 444 -9.28 -21.63 22.80
N THR A 445 -9.46 -22.95 22.88
CA THR A 445 -10.79 -23.58 23.01
C THR A 445 -11.47 -23.19 24.33
N SER A 446 -10.75 -23.28 25.45
CA SER A 446 -11.31 -22.93 26.76
C SER A 446 -11.63 -21.44 26.86
N MET A 447 -10.74 -20.56 26.39
CA MET A 447 -10.96 -19.12 26.45
C MET A 447 -12.09 -18.65 25.53
N THR A 448 -12.19 -19.15 24.31
CA THR A 448 -13.28 -18.77 23.40
C THR A 448 -14.64 -19.18 23.94
N SER A 449 -14.76 -20.36 24.54
CA SER A 449 -16.00 -20.83 25.16
C SER A 449 -16.35 -20.03 26.42
N MET A 450 -15.36 -19.77 27.28
CA MET A 450 -15.53 -19.01 28.52
C MET A 450 -15.94 -17.57 28.24
N LEU A 451 -15.22 -16.87 27.36
CA LEU A 451 -15.51 -15.47 27.02
C LEU A 451 -16.90 -15.35 26.34
N ASN A 452 -17.29 -16.34 25.53
CA ASN A 452 -18.63 -16.37 24.96
C ASN A 452 -19.72 -16.51 26.05
N ALA A 453 -19.48 -17.35 27.07
CA ALA A 453 -20.43 -17.48 28.19
C ALA A 453 -20.52 -16.21 29.04
N GLN A 454 -19.46 -15.41 29.11
CA GLN A 454 -19.39 -14.16 29.86
C GLN A 454 -19.89 -12.95 29.06
N SER A 455 -20.02 -13.07 27.74
CA SER A 455 -20.49 -11.98 26.87
C SER A 455 -22.00 -11.88 26.87
N SER A 456 -22.54 -10.68 27.11
CA SER A 456 -23.97 -10.37 27.08
C SER A 456 -24.19 -8.96 26.48
N GLU A 457 -25.44 -8.53 26.35
CA GLU A 457 -25.76 -7.16 25.92
C GLU A 457 -25.19 -6.11 26.89
N ASP A 458 -25.21 -6.38 28.19
CA ASP A 458 -24.68 -5.50 29.22
C ASP A 458 -23.16 -5.63 29.39
N ARG A 459 -22.59 -6.78 29.12
CA ARG A 459 -21.16 -7.08 29.24
C ARG A 459 -20.57 -7.43 27.90
N GLN A 460 -20.16 -6.43 27.14
CA GLN A 460 -19.57 -6.65 25.83
C GLN A 460 -18.09 -7.10 25.94
N VAL A 461 -17.76 -8.21 25.31
CA VAL A 461 -16.39 -8.76 25.25
C VAL A 461 -15.91 -8.78 23.82
N GLN A 462 -14.72 -8.24 23.58
CA GLN A 462 -14.02 -8.36 22.30
C GLN A 462 -12.72 -9.13 22.46
N LEU A 463 -12.59 -10.23 21.71
CA LEU A 463 -11.37 -11.04 21.66
C LEU A 463 -10.44 -10.51 20.57
N LEU A 464 -9.17 -10.32 20.92
CA LEU A 464 -8.15 -9.73 20.05
C LEU A 464 -6.91 -10.62 20.02
N THR A 465 -6.20 -10.68 18.89
CA THR A 465 -4.87 -11.30 18.79
C THR A 465 -4.03 -10.69 17.69
N HIS A 466 -2.72 -10.54 17.89
CA HIS A 466 -1.80 -10.06 16.87
C HIS A 466 -1.52 -11.09 15.77
N PHE A 467 -1.75 -12.35 16.07
CA PHE A 467 -1.50 -13.44 15.13
C PHE A 467 -2.51 -14.57 15.33
N ARG A 468 -3.44 -14.70 14.39
CA ARG A 468 -4.39 -15.80 14.37
C ARG A 468 -3.67 -17.11 14.08
N SER A 469 -3.55 -17.96 15.08
CA SER A 469 -2.93 -19.29 14.94
C SER A 469 -3.88 -20.30 14.26
N PRO A 470 -3.36 -21.41 13.72
CA PRO A 470 -4.18 -22.50 13.19
C PRO A 470 -5.13 -23.14 14.23
N ALA A 471 -4.87 -22.92 15.52
CA ALA A 471 -5.75 -23.41 16.59
C ALA A 471 -7.20 -22.93 16.43
N TYR A 472 -7.40 -21.71 15.90
CA TYR A 472 -8.73 -21.16 15.64
C TYR A 472 -9.48 -21.84 14.47
N ASP A 473 -8.81 -22.70 13.70
CA ASP A 473 -9.43 -23.51 12.62
C ASP A 473 -9.86 -24.91 13.11
N ASP A 474 -9.64 -25.23 14.39
CA ASP A 474 -10.02 -26.53 14.95
C ASP A 474 -11.54 -26.69 14.99
N LYS A 475 -12.00 -27.92 14.72
CA LYS A 475 -13.44 -28.27 14.69
C LYS A 475 -14.17 -28.05 16.03
N ASN A 476 -13.43 -28.00 17.14
CA ASN A 476 -13.99 -27.75 18.47
C ASN A 476 -14.18 -26.25 18.75
N ILE A 477 -13.70 -25.36 17.88
CA ILE A 477 -13.92 -23.92 18.01
C ILE A 477 -15.22 -23.52 17.31
N SER A 478 -16.19 -23.04 18.07
CA SER A 478 -17.46 -22.56 17.53
C SER A 478 -17.31 -21.23 16.81
N GLN A 479 -17.71 -21.17 15.55
CA GLN A 479 -17.72 -19.90 14.78
C GLN A 479 -18.74 -18.90 15.38
N ALA A 480 -19.86 -19.40 15.92
CA ALA A 480 -20.82 -18.55 16.63
C ALA A 480 -20.18 -17.88 17.86
N HIS A 481 -19.41 -18.63 18.66
CA HIS A 481 -18.70 -18.06 19.80
C HIS A 481 -17.73 -16.97 19.36
N LEU A 482 -16.95 -17.20 18.29
CA LEU A 482 -16.05 -16.17 17.75
C LEU A 482 -16.81 -14.92 17.29
N GLY A 483 -18.00 -15.09 16.70
CA GLY A 483 -18.88 -13.99 16.31
C GLY A 483 -19.40 -13.19 17.51
N ASN A 484 -19.88 -13.87 18.54
CA ASN A 484 -20.43 -13.23 19.74
C ASN A 484 -19.40 -12.41 20.51
N ILE A 485 -18.15 -12.89 20.58
CA ILE A 485 -17.02 -12.18 21.21
C ILE A 485 -16.25 -11.30 20.23
N ARG A 486 -16.83 -10.99 19.06
CA ARG A 486 -16.25 -10.12 18.02
C ARG A 486 -14.76 -10.37 17.79
N PHE A 487 -14.37 -11.66 17.63
CA PHE A 487 -12.97 -12.03 17.48
C PHE A 487 -12.32 -11.28 16.33
N SER A 488 -11.31 -10.48 16.64
CA SER A 488 -10.67 -9.56 15.70
C SER A 488 -9.16 -9.81 15.62
N TYR A 489 -8.64 -9.88 14.39
CA TYR A 489 -7.23 -10.17 14.13
C TYR A 489 -6.76 -9.61 12.79
N PRO A 490 -5.47 -9.27 12.63
CA PRO A 490 -4.91 -8.92 11.34
C PRO A 490 -4.64 -10.17 10.49
N ASN A 491 -4.93 -10.08 9.20
CA ASN A 491 -4.71 -11.17 8.26
C ASN A 491 -4.18 -10.67 6.91
N HIS A 492 -3.60 -11.57 6.12
CA HIS A 492 -3.12 -11.28 4.77
C HIS A 492 -4.10 -11.70 3.67
N PHE A 493 -5.26 -12.22 4.05
CA PHE A 493 -6.36 -12.55 3.16
C PHE A 493 -7.70 -12.30 3.86
N LEU A 494 -8.77 -12.15 3.08
CA LEU A 494 -10.14 -12.04 3.55
C LEU A 494 -11.01 -13.04 2.79
N GLU A 495 -11.73 -13.90 3.52
CA GLU A 495 -12.68 -14.81 2.91
C GLU A 495 -13.96 -14.05 2.53
N LYS A 496 -14.05 -13.69 1.25
CA LYS A 496 -15.21 -12.99 0.71
C LYS A 496 -16.22 -13.98 0.16
N ARG A 497 -17.50 -13.61 0.22
CA ARG A 497 -18.62 -14.33 -0.42
C ARG A 497 -19.40 -13.42 -1.37
N ASP A 498 -18.69 -12.49 -2.01
CA ASP A 498 -19.27 -11.59 -2.99
C ASP A 498 -19.57 -12.31 -4.33
N SER A 499 -20.24 -11.62 -5.23
CA SER A 499 -20.65 -12.16 -6.53
C SER A 499 -19.48 -12.63 -7.39
N LEU A 500 -18.32 -11.99 -7.30
CA LEU A 500 -17.11 -12.37 -8.04
C LEU A 500 -16.57 -13.70 -7.51
N ARG A 501 -16.52 -13.85 -6.18
CA ARG A 501 -16.07 -15.08 -5.54
C ARG A 501 -17.02 -16.24 -5.86
N LEU A 502 -18.32 -16.03 -5.80
CA LEU A 502 -19.30 -17.07 -6.13
C LEU A 502 -19.21 -17.52 -7.60
N LYS A 503 -19.02 -16.60 -8.54
CA LYS A 503 -18.78 -16.92 -9.96
C LYS A 503 -17.50 -17.71 -10.16
N PHE A 504 -16.43 -17.33 -9.48
CA PHE A 504 -15.16 -18.06 -9.51
C PHE A 504 -15.34 -19.48 -8.96
N ASP A 505 -15.96 -19.64 -7.79
CA ASP A 505 -16.19 -20.95 -7.16
C ASP A 505 -17.02 -21.88 -8.06
N ALA A 506 -18.05 -21.35 -8.73
CA ALA A 506 -18.90 -22.11 -9.66
C ALA A 506 -18.11 -22.58 -10.89
N SER A 507 -17.39 -21.65 -11.56
CA SER A 507 -16.61 -21.99 -12.76
C SER A 507 -15.42 -22.90 -12.45
N PHE A 508 -14.80 -22.74 -11.28
CA PHE A 508 -13.74 -23.64 -10.82
C PHE A 508 -14.29 -25.05 -10.55
N LYS A 509 -15.44 -25.15 -9.88
CA LYS A 509 -16.11 -26.43 -9.61
C LYS A 509 -16.52 -27.14 -10.90
N GLU A 510 -17.05 -26.42 -11.87
CA GLU A 510 -17.38 -26.94 -13.19
C GLU A 510 -16.16 -27.59 -13.87
N ARG A 511 -15.00 -26.91 -13.81
CA ARG A 511 -13.79 -27.39 -14.48
C ARG A 511 -13.07 -28.52 -13.75
N TYR A 512 -12.99 -28.44 -12.42
CA TYR A 512 -12.14 -29.33 -11.61
C TYR A 512 -12.94 -30.31 -10.73
N GLY A 513 -14.28 -30.29 -10.78
CA GLY A 513 -15.14 -31.16 -10.00
C GLY A 513 -15.18 -30.88 -8.48
N LYS A 514 -14.44 -29.87 -7.99
CA LYS A 514 -14.36 -29.52 -6.57
C LYS A 514 -14.38 -28.01 -6.36
N VAL A 515 -14.87 -27.58 -5.21
CA VAL A 515 -14.79 -26.18 -4.79
C VAL A 515 -13.32 -25.80 -4.54
N PRO A 516 -12.87 -24.62 -4.97
CA PRO A 516 -11.49 -24.20 -4.77
C PRO A 516 -11.20 -24.00 -3.28
N ASN A 517 -10.08 -24.55 -2.82
CA ASN A 517 -9.58 -24.25 -1.49
C ASN A 517 -8.75 -22.94 -1.50
N ARG A 518 -8.33 -22.49 -0.31
CA ARG A 518 -7.53 -21.26 -0.15
C ARG A 518 -6.26 -21.25 -1.00
N THR A 519 -5.63 -22.41 -1.22
CA THR A 519 -4.41 -22.53 -2.03
C THR A 519 -4.69 -22.30 -3.51
N ALA A 520 -5.80 -22.83 -4.03
CA ALA A 520 -6.23 -22.58 -5.41
C ALA A 520 -6.56 -21.10 -5.63
N VAL A 521 -7.31 -20.48 -4.71
CA VAL A 521 -7.59 -19.04 -4.77
C VAL A 521 -6.31 -18.21 -4.74
N LYS A 522 -5.33 -18.59 -3.90
CA LYS A 522 -4.02 -17.91 -3.86
C LYS A 522 -3.28 -18.02 -5.19
N GLY A 523 -3.34 -19.19 -5.84
CA GLY A 523 -2.76 -19.39 -7.18
C GLY A 523 -3.37 -18.47 -8.22
N PHE A 524 -4.71 -18.36 -8.21
CA PHE A 524 -5.43 -17.42 -9.07
C PHE A 524 -4.99 -15.97 -8.80
N ASP A 525 -5.04 -15.53 -7.55
CA ASP A 525 -4.78 -14.14 -7.18
C ASP A 525 -3.33 -13.71 -7.48
N VAL A 526 -2.35 -14.59 -7.23
CA VAL A 526 -0.92 -14.29 -7.53
C VAL A 526 -0.70 -14.21 -9.04
N MET A 527 -1.28 -15.13 -9.81
CA MET A 527 -1.15 -15.15 -11.26
C MET A 527 -1.81 -13.92 -11.89
N ALA A 528 -3.04 -13.60 -11.47
CA ALA A 528 -3.77 -12.43 -11.95
C ALA A 528 -3.03 -11.12 -11.61
N ASP A 529 -2.59 -10.96 -10.35
CA ASP A 529 -1.85 -9.75 -9.93
C ASP A 529 -0.56 -9.54 -10.72
N ALA A 530 0.27 -10.59 -10.85
CA ALA A 530 1.53 -10.51 -11.57
C ALA A 530 1.31 -10.20 -13.06
N SER A 531 0.39 -10.94 -13.71
CA SER A 531 0.13 -10.79 -15.15
C SER A 531 -0.46 -9.43 -15.50
N LEU A 532 -1.42 -8.94 -14.72
CA LEU A 532 -2.03 -7.62 -14.92
C LEU A 532 -1.02 -6.49 -14.75
N ARG A 533 -0.13 -6.57 -13.76
CA ARG A 533 0.96 -5.59 -13.56
C ARG A 533 1.95 -5.58 -14.71
N ILE A 534 2.35 -6.77 -15.22
CA ILE A 534 3.24 -6.91 -16.37
C ILE A 534 2.55 -6.36 -17.62
N ALA A 535 1.31 -6.76 -17.87
CA ALA A 535 0.54 -6.32 -19.04
C ALA A 535 0.38 -4.80 -19.11
N THR A 536 0.18 -4.15 -17.95
CA THR A 536 -0.02 -2.70 -17.86
C THR A 536 1.29 -1.92 -17.97
N LYS A 537 2.42 -2.44 -17.45
CA LYS A 537 3.71 -1.71 -17.38
C LYS A 537 4.86 -2.38 -18.12
N ARG A 538 4.62 -3.47 -18.84
CA ARG A 538 5.60 -4.28 -19.59
C ARG A 538 6.64 -5.00 -18.71
N LYS A 539 6.95 -4.46 -17.53
CA LYS A 539 7.86 -5.07 -16.54
C LYS A 539 7.20 -5.15 -15.19
N LEU A 540 7.30 -6.29 -14.52
CA LEU A 540 6.69 -6.49 -13.20
C LEU A 540 7.16 -5.45 -12.18
N ILE A 541 8.46 -5.15 -12.14
CA ILE A 541 9.04 -4.20 -11.16
C ILE A 541 8.40 -2.79 -11.29
N ASP A 542 8.12 -2.36 -12.52
CA ASP A 542 7.42 -1.09 -12.74
C ASP A 542 5.93 -1.21 -12.41
N GLY A 543 5.35 -2.38 -12.66
CA GLY A 543 3.98 -2.72 -12.27
C GLY A 543 3.74 -2.71 -10.75
N LEU A 544 4.77 -3.01 -9.92
CA LEU A 544 4.64 -2.95 -8.46
C LEU A 544 4.31 -1.53 -7.94
N LYS A 545 4.66 -0.49 -8.70
CA LYS A 545 4.39 0.91 -8.38
C LYS A 545 2.94 1.35 -8.64
N LEU A 546 2.12 0.51 -9.28
CA LEU A 546 0.70 0.79 -9.55
C LEU A 546 -0.17 0.87 -8.27
N GLY A 547 0.43 0.62 -7.11
CA GLY A 547 -0.28 0.66 -5.84
C GLY A 547 -1.04 -0.62 -5.53
N VAL A 548 -2.14 -0.46 -4.79
CA VAL A 548 -2.91 -1.57 -4.23
C VAL A 548 -3.79 -2.22 -5.29
N LEU A 549 -3.60 -3.51 -5.53
CA LEU A 549 -4.54 -4.34 -6.28
C LEU A 549 -5.19 -5.35 -5.32
N GLU A 550 -6.50 -5.51 -5.46
CA GLU A 550 -7.26 -6.50 -4.72
C GLU A 550 -7.87 -7.49 -5.71
N GLN A 551 -7.63 -8.77 -5.47
CA GLN A 551 -8.15 -9.88 -6.25
C GLN A 551 -9.30 -10.57 -5.48
N LEU A 552 -9.54 -11.85 -5.71
CA LEU A 552 -10.67 -12.56 -5.10
C LEU A 552 -10.61 -12.59 -3.56
N GLN A 553 -9.42 -12.80 -2.99
CA GLN A 553 -9.24 -13.01 -1.56
C GLN A 553 -8.02 -12.28 -1.00
N TYR A 554 -7.05 -11.96 -1.85
CA TYR A 554 -5.79 -11.35 -1.47
C TYR A 554 -5.67 -9.94 -2.01
N ARG A 555 -4.99 -9.09 -1.21
CA ARG A 555 -4.65 -7.71 -1.55
C ARG A 555 -3.14 -7.61 -1.66
N PHE A 556 -2.67 -6.89 -2.69
CA PHE A 556 -1.24 -6.74 -2.96
C PHE A 556 -0.86 -5.25 -3.02
N ASP A 557 0.03 -4.85 -2.12
CA ASP A 557 0.69 -3.54 -2.07
C ASP A 557 2.18 -3.78 -1.82
N TYR A 558 2.95 -3.76 -2.88
CA TYR A 558 4.36 -4.10 -2.79
C TYR A 558 5.19 -2.87 -2.47
N GLN A 559 5.90 -2.93 -1.34
CA GLN A 559 6.85 -1.91 -0.93
C GLN A 559 8.29 -2.41 -1.07
N PRO A 560 9.23 -1.52 -1.48
CA PRO A 560 10.63 -1.89 -1.55
C PRO A 560 11.16 -2.27 -0.16
N ASN A 561 11.95 -3.34 -0.12
CA ASN A 561 12.66 -3.73 1.10
C ASN A 561 14.03 -3.03 1.10
N PRO A 562 14.42 -2.30 2.16
CA PRO A 562 15.72 -1.63 2.24
C PRO A 562 16.93 -2.55 2.03
N LYS A 563 16.78 -3.84 2.33
CA LYS A 563 17.81 -4.87 2.11
C LYS A 563 17.77 -5.53 0.73
N GLY A 564 16.87 -5.07 -0.15
CA GLY A 564 16.68 -5.55 -1.52
C GLY A 564 15.37 -6.31 -1.74
N GLY A 565 14.82 -6.20 -2.97
CA GLY A 565 13.55 -6.79 -3.38
C GLY A 565 12.32 -6.06 -2.86
N TYR A 566 11.18 -6.73 -2.92
CA TYR A 566 9.88 -6.16 -2.59
C TYR A 566 9.11 -7.09 -1.65
N ARG A 567 8.25 -6.50 -0.83
CA ARG A 567 7.35 -7.25 0.05
C ARG A 567 5.96 -6.67 -0.01
N ASN A 568 4.97 -7.53 -0.10
CA ASN A 568 3.57 -7.14 0.12
C ASN A 568 3.39 -6.64 1.56
N THR A 569 2.78 -5.48 1.70
CA THR A 569 2.45 -4.87 3.00
C THR A 569 0.96 -4.81 3.25
N ALA A 570 0.14 -5.14 2.24
CA ALA A 570 -1.30 -5.13 2.36
C ALA A 570 -1.79 -6.17 3.36
N THR A 571 -2.62 -5.72 4.29
CA THR A 571 -3.22 -6.54 5.35
C THR A 571 -4.67 -6.15 5.54
N TYR A 572 -5.48 -7.09 5.97
CA TYR A 572 -6.84 -6.87 6.42
C TYR A 572 -6.88 -6.82 7.94
N MET A 573 -7.79 -6.05 8.51
CA MET A 573 -8.25 -6.25 9.87
C MET A 573 -9.57 -7.00 9.80
N VAL A 574 -9.58 -8.24 10.27
CA VAL A 574 -10.71 -9.16 10.15
C VAL A 574 -11.43 -9.27 11.48
N GLN A 575 -12.75 -9.25 11.45
CA GLN A 575 -13.59 -9.49 12.63
C GLN A 575 -14.63 -10.56 12.30
N HIS A 576 -14.85 -11.48 13.23
CA HIS A 576 -15.99 -12.38 13.19
C HIS A 576 -17.26 -11.64 13.63
N GLN A 577 -18.30 -11.75 12.83
CA GLN A 577 -19.62 -11.19 13.10
C GLN A 577 -20.68 -12.24 12.74
N GLY A 578 -21.34 -12.80 13.75
CA GLY A 578 -22.16 -13.99 13.56
C GLY A 578 -21.34 -15.15 13.00
N PHE A 579 -21.74 -15.69 11.86
CA PHE A 579 -21.04 -16.78 11.17
C PHE A 579 -20.08 -16.30 10.05
N GLU A 580 -19.97 -15.01 9.85
CA GLU A 580 -19.18 -14.41 8.78
C GLU A 580 -17.95 -13.72 9.30
N THR A 581 -16.99 -13.49 8.40
CA THR A 581 -15.83 -12.64 8.64
C THR A 581 -15.92 -11.40 7.77
N ILE A 582 -15.76 -10.24 8.38
CA ILE A 582 -15.79 -8.95 7.69
C ILE A 582 -14.44 -8.23 7.81
N GLU A 583 -14.14 -7.37 6.85
CA GLU A 583 -13.05 -6.40 7.02
C GLU A 583 -13.56 -5.23 7.86
N ILE A 584 -12.86 -4.95 8.97
CA ILE A 584 -13.07 -3.72 9.73
C ILE A 584 -11.99 -2.70 9.36
N VAL A 585 -12.44 -1.49 9.08
CA VAL A 585 -11.54 -0.36 8.82
C VAL A 585 -11.42 0.42 10.12
N PRO A 586 -10.21 0.60 10.68
CA PRO A 586 -10.03 1.44 11.86
C PRO A 586 -10.60 2.83 11.61
N LEU A 587 -11.42 3.31 12.52
CA LEU A 587 -11.89 4.68 12.49
C LEU A 587 -10.69 5.61 12.78
N LYS A 588 -10.71 6.81 12.20
CA LYS A 588 -9.67 7.80 12.47
C LYS A 588 -9.72 8.13 13.97
N PRO A 589 -8.60 8.02 14.72
CA PRO A 589 -8.59 8.52 16.08
C PRO A 589 -8.95 10.02 16.05
N PRO A 590 -9.67 10.55 17.03
CA PRO A 590 -9.87 11.98 17.15
C PRO A 590 -8.51 12.68 17.17
N ALA A 591 -8.42 13.86 16.54
CA ALA A 591 -7.17 14.58 16.33
C ALA A 591 -6.37 14.85 17.63
N ASP A 592 -7.03 14.77 18.78
CA ASP A 592 -6.47 15.08 20.09
C ASP A 592 -5.65 13.93 20.75
N SER A 593 -5.68 12.72 20.22
CA SER A 593 -4.96 11.58 20.83
C SER A 593 -3.47 11.48 20.46
N LEU A 594 -2.95 12.41 19.64
CA LEU A 594 -1.55 12.43 19.20
C LEU A 594 -0.60 13.26 20.07
N HIS A 595 -1.12 13.89 21.12
CA HIS A 595 -0.32 14.62 22.10
C HIS A 595 -0.45 13.98 23.47
N VAL A 596 0.28 12.96 23.72
CA VAL A 596 0.87 12.50 25.00
C VAL A 596 1.20 11.02 24.86
N ARG A 597 2.44 10.72 24.42
CA ARG A 597 3.28 9.66 25.00
C ARG A 597 4.60 9.54 24.22
#